data_7cbba83ba2d265f7273ba12ae36e9fa9
#
_entry.id   7cbba83ba2d265f7273ba12ae36e9fa9
#
_cell.length_a   1.000
_cell.length_b   1.000
_cell.length_c   1.000
_cell.angle_alpha   90.00
_cell.angle_beta   90.00
_cell.angle_gamma   90.00
#
_symmetry.space_group_name_H-M   'P 1'
#
loop_
_entity.id
_entity.type
_entity.pdbx_description
1 polymer ?
#
loop_
_entity_poly.entity_id
_entity_poly.type
_entity_poly.pdbx_seq_one_letter_code
_entity_poly.pdbx_strand_id
1 'polypeptide(L)'
;MMYLSKGLSVPEKDGTVRVSHCGRIFALGPEMAALWESARLAPQPVPLQKARFVERLEQSGLVVTTQEEGGLAFYRLLSGSIICPQAESEGQFSEAGGDGRIWRWIQYAGLRLTASELIRLEEQGTDPTPNLLGEEGRQLLTEKLYSARTILEGALEHEMEHSPARDGLVAVLLRLLHAG
;
A
#
# COMPACT_ATOMS: atom_id res chain seq x y z
N MET A 1 3.80 -18.30 3.95
CA MET A 1 4.07 -17.20 3.00
C MET A 1 2.76 -16.57 2.57
N MET A 2 2.68 -15.25 2.64
CA MET A 2 1.53 -14.42 2.24
C MET A 2 1.92 -13.53 1.06
N TYR A 3 0.94 -13.06 0.29
CA TYR A 3 1.17 -12.13 -0.81
C TYR A 3 0.04 -11.09 -0.92
N LEU A 4 0.36 -9.94 -1.53
CA LEU A 4 -0.54 -8.84 -1.81
C LEU A 4 -0.27 -8.32 -3.22
N SER A 5 -1.32 -8.02 -3.98
CA SER A 5 -1.22 -7.56 -5.36
C SER A 5 -0.90 -6.08 -5.46
N LYS A 6 -0.16 -5.72 -6.50
CA LYS A 6 0.26 -4.35 -6.83
C LYS A 6 -0.22 -3.97 -8.23
N GLY A 7 -0.41 -2.68 -8.45
CA GLY A 7 -0.86 -2.14 -9.72
C GLY A 7 -2.38 -1.95 -9.80
N LEU A 8 -2.82 -1.42 -10.92
CA LEU A 8 -4.21 -1.09 -11.19
C LEU A 8 -4.74 -1.95 -12.33
N SER A 9 -5.94 -2.51 -12.15
CA SER A 9 -6.65 -3.21 -13.23
C SER A 9 -6.98 -2.24 -14.36
N VAL A 10 -6.66 -2.63 -15.58
CA VAL A 10 -7.05 -1.91 -16.79
C VAL A 10 -8.22 -2.66 -17.41
N PRO A 11 -9.42 -2.05 -17.49
CA PRO A 11 -10.57 -2.71 -18.09
C PRO A 11 -10.33 -3.04 -19.56
N GLU A 12 -10.66 -4.28 -19.96
CA GLU A 12 -10.59 -4.74 -21.35
C GLU A 12 -11.94 -5.32 -21.78
N LYS A 13 -12.26 -5.13 -23.06
CA LYS A 13 -13.54 -5.59 -23.62
C LYS A 13 -13.58 -7.10 -23.90
N ASP A 14 -12.42 -7.73 -23.97
CA ASP A 14 -12.27 -9.16 -24.32
C ASP A 14 -12.18 -10.08 -23.10
N GLY A 15 -12.32 -9.54 -21.88
CA GLY A 15 -12.24 -10.29 -20.64
C GLY A 15 -10.81 -10.67 -20.22
N THR A 16 -9.78 -10.18 -20.91
CA THR A 16 -8.40 -10.33 -20.44
C THR A 16 -8.12 -9.38 -19.29
N VAL A 17 -7.37 -9.85 -18.30
CA VAL A 17 -6.91 -9.02 -17.18
C VAL A 17 -5.58 -8.38 -17.55
N ARG A 18 -5.59 -7.06 -17.63
CA ARG A 18 -4.36 -6.28 -17.77
C ARG A 18 -4.12 -5.46 -16.51
N VAL A 19 -2.86 -5.38 -16.14
CA VAL A 19 -2.44 -4.64 -14.94
C VAL A 19 -1.46 -3.55 -15.35
N SER A 20 -1.79 -2.31 -15.00
CA SER A 20 -0.87 -1.17 -15.11
C SER A 20 -0.05 -1.06 -13.82
N HIS A 21 1.28 -1.10 -13.92
CA HIS A 21 2.19 -0.93 -12.81
C HIS A 21 3.48 -0.25 -13.25
N CYS A 22 3.88 0.82 -12.56
CA CYS A 22 5.11 1.58 -12.85
C CYS A 22 5.26 1.98 -14.34
N GLY A 23 4.18 2.45 -14.97
CA GLY A 23 4.15 2.88 -16.37
C GLY A 23 4.19 1.75 -17.40
N ARG A 24 4.09 0.50 -16.97
CA ARG A 24 4.01 -0.70 -17.83
C ARG A 24 2.65 -1.33 -17.75
N ILE A 25 2.23 -1.99 -18.83
CA ILE A 25 0.99 -2.79 -18.89
C ILE A 25 1.39 -4.25 -19.07
N PHE A 26 0.86 -5.10 -18.19
CA PHE A 26 1.08 -6.54 -18.18
C PHE A 26 -0.23 -7.24 -18.52
N ALA A 27 -0.21 -8.11 -19.54
CA ALA A 27 -1.31 -9.01 -19.82
C ALA A 27 -1.12 -10.31 -19.03
N LEU A 28 -2.09 -10.65 -18.18
CA LEU A 28 -2.03 -11.82 -17.33
C LEU A 28 -2.79 -12.98 -17.95
N GLY A 29 -2.16 -14.14 -18.01
CA GLY A 29 -2.86 -15.39 -18.29
C GLY A 29 -3.85 -15.76 -17.17
N PRO A 30 -4.85 -16.61 -17.43
CA PRO A 30 -5.99 -16.87 -16.52
C PRO A 30 -5.58 -17.22 -15.09
N GLU A 31 -4.56 -18.07 -14.91
CA GLU A 31 -4.09 -18.48 -13.58
C GLU A 31 -3.44 -17.35 -12.79
N MET A 32 -2.61 -16.54 -13.46
CA MET A 32 -1.98 -15.37 -12.82
C MET A 32 -2.99 -14.27 -12.58
N ALA A 33 -3.95 -14.07 -13.45
CA ALA A 33 -5.04 -13.12 -13.29
C ALA A 33 -5.87 -13.44 -12.04
N ALA A 34 -6.31 -14.70 -11.90
CA ALA A 34 -7.08 -15.14 -10.74
C ALA A 34 -6.30 -14.97 -9.41
N LEU A 35 -5.00 -15.26 -9.40
CA LEU A 35 -4.14 -15.02 -8.23
C LEU A 35 -4.00 -13.53 -7.94
N TRP A 36 -3.72 -12.74 -8.96
CA TRP A 36 -3.57 -11.30 -8.80
C TRP A 36 -4.87 -10.65 -8.29
N GLU A 37 -6.02 -11.01 -8.85
CA GLU A 37 -7.32 -10.49 -8.41
C GLU A 37 -7.66 -10.90 -6.98
N SER A 38 -7.37 -12.14 -6.58
CA SER A 38 -7.68 -12.62 -5.23
C SER A 38 -6.96 -11.84 -4.12
N ALA A 39 -5.78 -11.28 -4.40
CA ALA A 39 -4.97 -10.55 -3.43
C ALA A 39 -4.99 -9.02 -3.60
N ARG A 40 -5.95 -8.48 -4.37
CA ARG A 40 -6.05 -7.03 -4.60
C ARG A 40 -6.48 -6.24 -3.36
N LEU A 41 -7.46 -6.76 -2.66
CA LEU A 41 -8.13 -6.06 -1.56
C LEU A 41 -7.80 -6.63 -0.19
N ALA A 42 -7.11 -7.76 -0.13
CA ALA A 42 -6.66 -8.37 1.10
C ALA A 42 -5.47 -9.30 0.85
N PRO A 43 -4.49 -9.35 1.77
CA PRO A 43 -3.41 -10.33 1.72
C PRO A 43 -3.93 -11.76 1.69
N GLN A 44 -3.33 -12.60 0.85
CA GLN A 44 -3.73 -14.00 0.68
C GLN A 44 -2.56 -14.95 0.99
N PRO A 45 -2.83 -16.14 1.52
CA PRO A 45 -1.82 -17.19 1.60
C PRO A 45 -1.46 -17.67 0.20
N VAL A 46 -0.17 -17.96 -0.03
CA VAL A 46 0.29 -18.51 -1.30
C VAL A 46 -0.15 -19.97 -1.41
N PRO A 47 -0.99 -20.31 -2.43
CA PRO A 47 -1.39 -21.69 -2.63
C PRO A 47 -0.19 -22.54 -3.10
N LEU A 48 0.13 -23.63 -2.40
CA LEU A 48 1.30 -24.47 -2.70
C LEU A 48 1.38 -24.90 -4.17
N GLN A 49 0.22 -25.29 -4.74
CA GLN A 49 0.14 -25.74 -6.14
C GLN A 49 0.37 -24.61 -7.15
N LYS A 50 0.22 -23.37 -6.75
CA LYS A 50 0.33 -22.19 -7.61
C LYS A 50 1.53 -21.29 -7.25
N ALA A 51 2.41 -21.73 -6.36
CA ALA A 51 3.56 -20.94 -5.89
C ALA A 51 4.40 -20.39 -7.04
N ARG A 52 4.66 -21.21 -8.08
CA ARG A 52 5.40 -20.79 -9.28
C ARG A 52 4.76 -19.59 -10.02
N PHE A 53 3.44 -19.45 -9.97
CA PHE A 53 2.77 -18.31 -10.61
C PHE A 53 2.89 -17.06 -9.75
N VAL A 54 2.82 -17.20 -8.42
CA VAL A 54 3.08 -16.10 -7.48
C VAL A 54 4.53 -15.62 -7.63
N GLU A 55 5.50 -16.51 -7.73
CA GLU A 55 6.91 -16.16 -8.00
C GLU A 55 7.07 -15.35 -9.29
N ARG A 56 6.37 -15.74 -10.36
CA ARG A 56 6.39 -14.99 -11.62
C ARG A 56 5.76 -13.60 -11.49
N LEU A 57 4.66 -13.48 -10.76
CA LEU A 57 4.04 -12.18 -10.47
C LEU A 57 4.99 -11.31 -9.63
N GLU A 58 5.70 -11.87 -8.66
CA GLU A 58 6.70 -11.18 -7.86
C GLU A 58 7.89 -10.71 -8.70
N GLN A 59 8.45 -11.56 -9.55
CA GLN A 59 9.52 -11.20 -10.51
C GLN A 59 9.09 -10.08 -11.47
N SER A 60 7.81 -10.01 -11.80
CA SER A 60 7.22 -8.93 -12.61
C SER A 60 6.90 -7.67 -11.78
N GLY A 61 7.07 -7.70 -10.47
CA GLY A 61 6.73 -6.61 -9.56
C GLY A 61 5.23 -6.44 -9.31
N LEU A 62 4.39 -7.39 -9.72
CA LEU A 62 2.93 -7.31 -9.63
C LEU A 62 2.37 -7.82 -8.31
N VAL A 63 3.17 -8.44 -7.48
CA VAL A 63 2.86 -8.80 -6.10
C VAL A 63 4.07 -8.53 -5.21
N VAL A 64 3.80 -8.38 -3.93
CA VAL A 64 4.80 -8.44 -2.86
C VAL A 64 4.51 -9.67 -2.02
N THR A 65 5.55 -10.35 -1.55
CA THR A 65 5.43 -11.54 -0.71
C THR A 65 6.13 -11.36 0.64
N THR A 66 5.73 -12.14 1.63
CA THR A 66 6.43 -12.23 2.91
C THR A 66 6.33 -13.62 3.51
N GLN A 67 7.36 -14.02 4.25
CA GLN A 67 7.36 -15.25 5.06
C GLN A 67 7.05 -14.97 6.53
N GLU A 68 6.98 -13.69 6.91
CA GLU A 68 6.63 -13.28 8.26
C GLU A 68 5.19 -13.69 8.63
N GLU A 69 4.88 -13.64 9.93
CA GLU A 69 3.57 -13.99 10.47
C GLU A 69 2.97 -12.82 11.27
N GLY A 70 1.65 -12.86 11.48
CA GLY A 70 0.94 -11.87 12.28
C GLY A 70 1.00 -10.44 11.73
N GLY A 71 0.99 -9.45 12.61
CA GLY A 71 1.00 -8.03 12.26
C GLY A 71 2.21 -7.62 11.43
N LEU A 72 3.37 -8.24 11.67
CA LEU A 72 4.58 -7.98 10.91
C LEU A 72 4.44 -8.37 9.43
N ALA A 73 3.77 -9.50 9.14
CA ALA A 73 3.49 -9.91 7.76
C ALA A 73 2.70 -8.83 7.02
N PHE A 74 1.63 -8.34 7.60
CA PHE A 74 0.80 -7.30 6.98
C PHE A 74 1.55 -5.99 6.80
N TYR A 75 2.35 -5.60 7.78
CA TYR A 75 3.22 -4.43 7.66
C TYR A 75 4.19 -4.56 6.48
N ARG A 76 4.88 -5.70 6.36
CA ARG A 76 5.84 -5.95 5.26
C ARG A 76 5.16 -5.90 3.89
N LEU A 77 3.97 -6.46 3.76
CA LEU A 77 3.20 -6.42 2.51
C LEU A 77 2.79 -4.98 2.15
N LEU A 78 2.30 -4.21 3.12
CA LEU A 78 1.85 -2.84 2.89
C LEU A 78 3.02 -1.87 2.67
N SER A 79 4.15 -2.02 3.37
CA SER A 79 5.33 -1.18 3.16
C SER A 79 6.02 -1.44 1.82
N GLY A 80 5.87 -2.65 1.26
CA GLY A 80 6.29 -2.97 -0.11
C GLY A 80 5.35 -2.46 -1.20
N SER A 81 4.28 -1.72 -0.84
CA SER A 81 3.25 -1.26 -1.75
C SER A 81 2.99 0.24 -1.57
N ILE A 82 2.71 0.93 -2.68
CA ILE A 82 2.26 2.33 -2.64
C ILE A 82 0.74 2.34 -2.54
N ILE A 83 0.21 3.04 -1.54
CA ILE A 83 -1.22 3.14 -1.28
C ILE A 83 -1.79 4.30 -2.08
N CYS A 84 -2.77 4.03 -2.92
CA CYS A 84 -3.43 5.03 -3.75
C CYS A 84 -4.93 5.04 -3.45
N PRO A 85 -5.56 6.23 -3.34
CA PRO A 85 -7.01 6.31 -3.24
C PRO A 85 -7.68 5.87 -4.54
N GLN A 86 -8.82 5.22 -4.44
CA GLN A 86 -9.75 5.09 -5.58
C GLN A 86 -10.73 6.27 -5.56
N ALA A 87 -11.00 6.81 -6.74
CA ALA A 87 -11.81 8.04 -6.90
C ALA A 87 -13.26 7.94 -6.40
N GLU A 88 -13.77 6.72 -6.19
CA GLU A 88 -15.18 6.48 -5.87
C GLU A 88 -15.48 6.29 -4.37
N SER A 89 -14.47 6.29 -3.51
CA SER A 89 -14.67 6.05 -2.07
C SER A 89 -14.98 7.31 -1.25
N GLU A 90 -15.33 8.41 -1.89
CA GLU A 90 -15.76 9.63 -1.20
C GLU A 90 -17.06 9.38 -0.42
N GLY A 91 -16.98 9.34 0.89
CA GLY A 91 -18.15 9.34 1.79
C GLY A 91 -18.34 8.12 2.69
N GLN A 92 -17.51 7.07 2.57
CA GLN A 92 -17.65 5.87 3.41
C GLN A 92 -16.89 5.93 4.75
N PHE A 93 -16.02 6.92 4.93
CA PHE A 93 -15.16 6.99 6.11
C PHE A 93 -15.58 8.11 7.04
N SER A 94 -15.92 7.75 8.27
CA SER A 94 -16.29 8.71 9.32
C SER A 94 -15.05 9.44 9.83
N GLU A 95 -15.07 10.76 9.78
CA GLU A 95 -14.02 11.62 10.37
C GLU A 95 -13.84 11.39 11.87
N ALA A 96 -14.86 10.87 12.56
CA ALA A 96 -14.88 10.66 14.00
C ALA A 96 -14.13 9.43 14.48
N GLY A 97 -13.66 8.54 13.57
CA GLY A 97 -13.16 7.20 13.89
C GLY A 97 -11.64 7.01 13.88
N GLY A 98 -10.80 8.05 13.87
CA GLY A 98 -9.34 7.90 13.74
C GLY A 98 -8.87 7.53 12.33
N ASP A 99 -9.72 6.88 11.57
CA ASP A 99 -9.46 6.48 10.18
C ASP A 99 -9.47 7.70 9.24
N GLY A 100 -10.21 8.76 9.59
CA GLY A 100 -10.37 9.97 8.78
C GLY A 100 -9.08 10.75 8.56
N ARG A 101 -8.14 10.76 9.53
CA ARG A 101 -6.84 11.43 9.35
C ARG A 101 -5.98 10.65 8.36
N ILE A 102 -5.92 9.34 8.46
CA ILE A 102 -5.16 8.47 7.55
C ILE A 102 -5.76 8.54 6.15
N TRP A 103 -7.08 8.51 6.05
CA TRP A 103 -7.77 8.67 4.78
C TRP A 103 -7.46 10.02 4.11
N ARG A 104 -7.48 11.12 4.86
CA ARG A 104 -7.10 12.44 4.34
C ARG A 104 -5.66 12.49 3.84
N TRP A 105 -4.71 11.83 4.54
CA TRP A 105 -3.35 11.70 4.04
C TRP A 105 -3.31 10.98 2.69
N ILE A 106 -4.00 9.85 2.55
CA ILE A 106 -4.03 9.07 1.32
C ILE A 106 -4.71 9.85 0.19
N GLN A 107 -5.84 10.48 0.49
CA GLN A 107 -6.67 11.17 -0.51
C GLN A 107 -6.05 12.49 -0.98
N TYR A 108 -5.53 13.29 -0.05
CA TYR A 108 -5.18 14.69 -0.33
C TYR A 108 -3.68 14.95 -0.43
N ALA A 109 -2.83 14.01 -0.05
CA ALA A 109 -1.39 14.21 -0.07
C ALA A 109 -0.84 14.47 -1.49
N GLY A 110 -1.64 14.25 -2.55
CA GLY A 110 -1.17 14.33 -3.93
C GLY A 110 0.03 13.43 -4.21
N LEU A 111 0.55 12.81 -3.15
CA LEU A 111 1.64 11.87 -3.12
C LEU A 111 1.07 10.49 -2.79
N ARG A 112 1.69 9.50 -3.37
CA ARG A 112 1.47 8.11 -3.01
C ARG A 112 2.33 7.83 -1.79
N LEU A 113 1.71 7.45 -0.67
CA LEU A 113 2.37 7.18 0.60
C LEU A 113 2.47 5.68 0.83
N THR A 114 3.59 5.26 1.40
CA THR A 114 3.78 3.89 1.89
C THR A 114 3.22 3.76 3.31
N ALA A 115 3.03 2.52 3.79
CA ALA A 115 2.62 2.29 5.16
C ALA A 115 3.63 2.85 6.17
N SER A 116 4.92 2.75 5.88
CA SER A 116 6.00 3.29 6.73
C SER A 116 5.92 4.80 6.88
N GLU A 117 5.67 5.51 5.77
CA GLU A 117 5.48 6.97 5.77
C GLU A 117 4.25 7.38 6.58
N LEU A 118 3.14 6.66 6.43
CA LEU A 118 1.91 6.91 7.19
C LEU A 118 2.12 6.66 8.70
N ILE A 119 2.84 5.60 9.08
CA ILE A 119 3.19 5.33 10.49
C ILE A 119 4.03 6.46 11.06
N ARG A 120 5.03 6.94 10.32
CA ARG A 120 5.87 8.05 10.73
C ARG A 120 5.06 9.32 10.97
N LEU A 121 4.16 9.68 10.06
CA LEU A 121 3.30 10.84 10.19
C LEU A 121 2.36 10.71 11.39
N GLU A 122 1.86 9.50 11.64
CA GLU A 122 1.02 9.21 12.79
C GLU A 122 1.78 9.36 14.12
N GLU A 123 2.99 8.80 14.24
CA GLU A 123 3.85 8.94 15.42
C GLU A 123 4.17 10.40 15.74
N GLN A 124 4.40 11.21 14.71
CA GLN A 124 4.71 12.62 14.87
C GLN A 124 3.48 13.48 15.19
N GLY A 125 2.27 12.89 15.19
CA GLY A 125 1.03 13.63 15.33
C GLY A 125 0.84 14.69 14.25
N THR A 126 1.39 14.47 13.05
CA THR A 126 1.32 15.44 11.95
C THR A 126 -0.05 15.36 11.29
N ASP A 127 -0.80 16.46 11.35
CA ASP A 127 -2.10 16.54 10.67
C ASP A 127 -1.93 16.93 9.18
N PRO A 128 -2.72 16.34 8.27
CA PRO A 128 -2.77 16.77 6.89
C PRO A 128 -3.35 18.18 6.79
N THR A 129 -2.52 19.11 6.35
CA THR A 129 -2.92 20.50 6.12
C THR A 129 -2.77 20.85 4.64
N PRO A 130 -3.55 21.83 4.11
CA PRO A 130 -3.41 22.24 2.71
C PRO A 130 -1.98 22.59 2.32
N ASN A 131 -1.20 23.19 3.22
CA ASN A 131 0.18 23.56 2.97
C ASN A 131 1.12 22.35 2.79
N LEU A 132 0.86 21.24 3.51
CA LEU A 132 1.64 20.00 3.38
C LEU A 132 1.17 19.16 2.19
N LEU A 133 -0.08 19.33 1.76
CA LEU A 133 -0.70 18.52 0.72
C LEU A 133 -0.53 19.10 -0.68
N GLY A 134 -0.13 20.38 -0.80
CA GLY A 134 0.17 21.04 -2.07
C GLY A 134 1.58 20.74 -2.59
N GLU A 135 1.87 21.19 -3.81
CA GLU A 135 3.19 21.00 -4.41
C GLU A 135 4.32 21.68 -3.60
N GLU A 136 4.06 22.84 -3.03
CA GLU A 136 5.01 23.58 -2.18
C GLU A 136 5.28 22.86 -0.85
N GLY A 137 4.30 22.08 -0.35
CA GLY A 137 4.44 21.31 0.88
C GLY A 137 5.22 20.00 0.72
N ARG A 138 5.50 19.57 -0.50
CA ARG A 138 6.19 18.29 -0.78
C ARG A 138 7.57 18.23 -0.12
N GLN A 139 8.34 19.32 -0.16
CA GLN A 139 9.63 19.39 0.50
C GLN A 139 9.48 19.28 2.03
N LEU A 140 8.54 20.03 2.62
CA LEU A 140 8.26 19.99 4.06
C LEU A 140 7.80 18.60 4.50
N LEU A 141 6.97 17.95 3.68
CA LEU A 141 6.54 16.57 3.94
C LEU A 141 7.73 15.60 3.91
N THR A 142 8.62 15.75 2.92
CA THR A 142 9.83 14.95 2.82
C THR A 142 10.74 15.15 4.03
N GLU A 143 10.93 16.36 4.49
CA GLU A 143 11.73 16.68 5.69
C GLU A 143 11.13 16.10 6.97
N LYS A 144 9.81 15.97 7.04
CA LYS A 144 9.12 15.31 8.16
C LYS A 144 9.26 13.79 8.12
N LEU A 145 9.19 13.20 6.93
CA LEU A 145 9.27 11.75 6.74
C LEU A 145 10.71 11.24 6.89
N TYR A 146 11.66 11.96 6.32
CA TYR A 146 13.03 11.49 6.18
C TYR A 146 14.01 12.38 6.95
N SER A 147 14.64 11.82 7.95
CA SER A 147 15.82 12.42 8.60
C SER A 147 17.10 12.04 7.83
N ALA A 148 18.20 12.71 8.13
CA ALA A 148 19.51 12.35 7.57
C ALA A 148 19.89 10.87 7.80
N ARG A 149 19.33 10.23 8.84
CA ARG A 149 19.52 8.78 9.15
C ARG A 149 18.64 7.87 8.32
N THR A 150 17.50 8.33 7.82
CA THR A 150 16.49 7.53 7.10
C THR A 150 16.49 7.77 5.59
N ILE A 151 17.44 8.55 5.05
CA ILE A 151 17.61 8.75 3.60
C ILE A 151 18.11 7.48 2.90
N LEU A 152 18.72 6.56 3.65
CA LEU A 152 19.14 5.26 3.12
C LEU A 152 17.90 4.44 2.74
N GLU A 153 17.94 3.83 1.57
CA GLU A 153 16.88 2.97 1.06
C GLU A 153 16.50 1.88 2.08
N GLY A 154 15.21 1.76 2.41
CA GLY A 154 14.70 0.80 3.37
C GLY A 154 14.88 1.15 4.85
N ALA A 155 15.56 2.24 5.20
CA ALA A 155 15.80 2.58 6.60
C ALA A 155 14.53 3.03 7.33
N LEU A 156 13.63 3.74 6.65
CA LEU A 156 12.35 4.15 7.21
C LEU A 156 11.46 2.93 7.48
N GLU A 157 11.40 2.00 6.55
CA GLU A 157 10.64 0.75 6.68
C GLU A 157 11.13 -0.05 7.88
N HIS A 158 12.44 -0.17 8.05
CA HIS A 158 13.01 -0.91 9.17
C HIS A 158 12.76 -0.21 10.52
N GLU A 159 12.84 1.11 10.57
CA GLU A 159 12.54 1.88 11.78
C GLU A 159 11.07 1.75 12.17
N MET A 160 10.14 1.90 11.22
CA MET A 160 8.71 1.84 11.45
C MET A 160 8.20 0.42 11.74
N GLU A 161 8.96 -0.60 11.43
CA GLU A 161 8.70 -1.99 11.81
C GLU A 161 8.60 -2.16 13.34
N HIS A 162 9.33 -1.34 14.09
CA HIS A 162 9.37 -1.36 15.55
C HIS A 162 8.47 -0.29 16.20
N SER A 163 7.72 0.46 15.39
CA SER A 163 6.83 1.50 15.88
C SER A 163 5.68 0.93 16.71
N PRO A 164 5.36 1.51 17.88
CA PRO A 164 4.18 1.14 18.65
C PRO A 164 2.87 1.45 17.91
N ALA A 165 2.87 2.37 16.93
CA ALA A 165 1.72 2.69 16.10
C ALA A 165 1.50 1.72 14.94
N ARG A 166 2.48 0.85 14.63
CA ARG A 166 2.47 -0.04 13.47
C ARG A 166 1.20 -0.86 13.34
N ASP A 167 0.88 -1.64 14.36
CA ASP A 167 -0.23 -2.62 14.27
C ASP A 167 -1.59 -1.92 14.19
N GLY A 168 -1.76 -0.80 14.90
CA GLY A 168 -2.98 0.00 14.84
C GLY A 168 -3.19 0.59 13.45
N LEU A 169 -2.16 1.18 12.87
CA LEU A 169 -2.23 1.77 11.53
C LEU A 169 -2.38 0.71 10.44
N VAL A 170 -1.68 -0.42 10.55
CA VAL A 170 -1.84 -1.56 9.64
C VAL A 170 -3.29 -2.06 9.63
N ALA A 171 -3.93 -2.17 10.80
CA ALA A 171 -5.34 -2.55 10.88
C ALA A 171 -6.26 -1.54 10.18
N VAL A 172 -5.99 -0.23 10.28
CA VAL A 172 -6.72 0.80 9.54
C VAL A 172 -6.55 0.63 8.04
N LEU A 173 -5.31 0.48 7.56
CA LEU A 173 -5.00 0.32 6.14
C LEU A 173 -5.65 -0.92 5.53
N LEU A 174 -5.67 -2.04 6.27
CA LEU A 174 -6.34 -3.25 5.81
C LEU A 174 -7.86 -3.08 5.70
N ARG A 175 -8.48 -2.32 6.62
CA ARG A 175 -9.92 -1.99 6.50
C ARG A 175 -10.18 -1.12 5.28
N LEU A 176 -9.36 -0.09 5.05
CA LEU A 176 -9.48 0.79 3.88
C LEU A 176 -9.27 0.01 2.57
N LEU A 177 -8.30 -0.89 2.53
CA LEU A 177 -8.05 -1.75 1.38
C LEU A 177 -9.24 -2.66 1.07
N HIS A 178 -9.87 -3.23 2.10
CA HIS A 178 -11.01 -4.14 1.96
C HIS A 178 -12.31 -3.40 1.54
N ALA A 179 -12.45 -2.14 1.88
CA ALA A 179 -13.61 -1.32 1.55
C ALA A 179 -13.58 -0.74 0.12
N GLY A 180 -12.41 -0.75 -0.53
CA GLY A 180 -12.23 -0.28 -1.93
C GLY A 180 -12.37 -1.38 -2.94
#